data_c221aaf416fb32f2398eeb9bb985fa04
#
_entry.id   c221aaf416fb32f2398eeb9bb985fa04
#
_cell.length_a   1.000
_cell.length_b   1.000
_cell.length_c   1.000
_cell.angle_alpha   90.00
_cell.angle_beta   90.00
_cell.angle_gamma   90.00
#
_symmetry.space_group_name_H-M   'P 1'
#
loop_
_entity.id
_entity.type
_entity.pdbx_description
1 polymer ?
#
loop_
_entity_poly.entity_id
_entity_poly.type
_entity_poly.pdbx_seq_one_letter_code
_entity_poly.pdbx_strand_id
1 'polypeptide(L)'
;MRGWFSSNFKLCLSCIQILIDVARNMSELAAFNERISDLFRLRALQSHLSWDQQTKMPPEGASARGEMMAWLARKHHQSLTDEDLGRIISSLEKQDLSPDDRANVRLMRREYDKASLIPEELVNRMTKASSDAFMAWQEAKSNSDMNSFLPHLRTLVDLTKEKISYLGVESTPYDVLLDDYEVGMGVKDYDPFFSNIRQRLVPLFQAIQSSSTKIPEWPDSVIIPESEQESFCQNVINEIGFDLQAGRVDRAPHPFCSGLWPGDTRLTTRFDETQPFSSIYAAMHEAGHGLYEQGLNQNFAFSPRGQAVSLGVHESQSRFWENMVGRSQSFWDVAQSWYDECFHSKPNYDKSSLYNLVNQVKPSYIRVEADEISYNFHIMLRYEIEKKIFNDNLPVEKIEETWNDLFEDYFGIEVDCASNGCLQDVHWAYAAFGYFPTYTLGNVYAAQLYEAMQEDLGDLNQIISNGDWTPMKTWLNEKIHIHGSLMEPTELIEQATGKKPNSEPFLKYLESKFSQIYQL
;
A
#
# COMPACT_ATOMS: atom_id res chain seq x y z
N MET A 1 40.63 27.56 -53.85
CA MET A 1 39.44 26.72 -53.97
C MET A 1 39.48 25.35 -53.25
N ARG A 2 40.65 24.88 -52.77
CA ARG A 2 40.71 23.56 -52.05
C ARG A 2 40.32 23.59 -50.59
N GLY A 3 40.27 24.74 -49.94
CA GLY A 3 39.93 24.83 -48.48
C GLY A 3 38.42 24.94 -48.21
N TRP A 4 37.64 25.43 -49.14
CA TRP A 4 36.18 25.66 -48.97
C TRP A 4 35.34 24.38 -49.13
N PHE A 5 35.79 23.46 -49.99
CA PHE A 5 35.11 22.16 -50.17
C PHE A 5 35.35 21.20 -49.00
N SER A 6 36.51 21.27 -48.31
CA SER A 6 36.83 20.38 -47.19
C SER A 6 36.05 20.72 -45.89
N SER A 7 35.77 22.01 -45.65
CA SER A 7 35.01 22.42 -44.43
C SER A 7 33.50 22.19 -44.59
N ASN A 8 32.94 22.46 -45.76
CA ASN A 8 31.53 22.20 -45.99
C ASN A 8 31.19 20.70 -46.07
N PHE A 9 32.09 19.86 -46.57
CA PHE A 9 31.93 18.41 -46.57
C PHE A 9 32.02 17.80 -45.17
N LYS A 10 32.90 18.32 -44.29
CA LYS A 10 32.98 17.92 -42.86
C LYS A 10 31.74 18.38 -42.07
N LEU A 11 31.21 19.59 -42.31
CA LEU A 11 29.97 20.04 -41.75
C LEU A 11 28.76 19.18 -42.18
N CYS A 12 28.71 18.80 -43.46
CA CYS A 12 27.64 17.92 -44.00
C CYS A 12 27.70 16.50 -43.42
N LEU A 13 28.91 15.92 -43.24
CA LEU A 13 29.07 14.60 -42.61
C LEU A 13 28.70 14.60 -41.12
N SER A 14 29.05 15.66 -40.40
CA SER A 14 28.64 15.79 -38.99
C SER A 14 27.12 15.96 -38.82
N CYS A 15 26.48 16.73 -39.73
CA CYS A 15 25.00 16.84 -39.74
C CYS A 15 24.31 15.50 -40.11
N ILE A 16 24.86 14.74 -41.05
CA ILE A 16 24.37 13.41 -41.39
C ILE A 16 24.54 12.46 -40.22
N GLN A 17 25.67 12.47 -39.54
CA GLN A 17 25.92 11.64 -38.36
C GLN A 17 24.92 11.98 -37.25
N ILE A 18 24.69 13.27 -36.96
CA ILE A 18 23.72 13.72 -35.97
C ILE A 18 22.32 13.23 -36.34
N LEU A 19 21.91 13.31 -37.61
CA LEU A 19 20.59 12.82 -38.05
C LEU A 19 20.45 11.30 -37.90
N ILE A 20 21.50 10.54 -38.20
CA ILE A 20 21.53 9.08 -38.02
C ILE A 20 21.41 8.74 -36.54
N ASP A 21 22.16 9.43 -35.68
CA ASP A 21 22.13 9.20 -34.22
C ASP A 21 20.76 9.56 -33.64
N VAL A 22 20.14 10.67 -34.06
CA VAL A 22 18.76 11.04 -33.70
C VAL A 22 17.74 10.00 -34.16
N ALA A 23 17.83 9.56 -35.43
CA ALA A 23 16.91 8.55 -35.94
C ALA A 23 17.07 7.20 -35.21
N ARG A 24 18.29 6.81 -34.88
CA ARG A 24 18.59 5.60 -34.10
C ARG A 24 18.02 5.73 -32.68
N ASN A 25 18.24 6.83 -32.00
CA ASN A 25 17.74 7.10 -30.66
C ASN A 25 16.23 7.08 -30.61
N MET A 26 15.54 7.70 -31.57
CA MET A 26 14.07 7.63 -31.71
C MET A 26 13.57 6.20 -31.93
N SER A 27 14.29 5.38 -32.72
CA SER A 27 13.96 3.98 -32.95
C SER A 27 14.15 3.13 -31.68
N GLU A 28 15.22 3.36 -30.90
CA GLU A 28 15.47 2.65 -29.65
C GLU A 28 14.44 3.01 -28.56
N LEU A 29 14.08 4.30 -28.44
CA LEU A 29 13.04 4.74 -27.50
C LEU A 29 11.67 4.18 -27.88
N ALA A 30 11.32 4.14 -29.17
CA ALA A 30 10.06 3.54 -29.63
C ALA A 30 10.01 2.02 -29.33
N ALA A 31 11.11 1.29 -29.57
CA ALA A 31 11.21 -0.13 -29.26
C ALA A 31 11.15 -0.39 -27.75
N PHE A 32 11.74 0.47 -26.93
CA PHE A 32 11.63 0.44 -25.48
C PHE A 32 10.18 0.62 -25.03
N ASN A 33 9.51 1.67 -25.50
CA ASN A 33 8.13 1.98 -25.13
C ASN A 33 7.15 0.86 -25.54
N GLU A 34 7.34 0.21 -26.68
CA GLU A 34 6.55 -0.96 -27.09
C GLU A 34 6.74 -2.12 -26.11
N ARG A 35 7.99 -2.48 -25.77
CA ARG A 35 8.29 -3.60 -24.87
C ARG A 35 7.76 -3.39 -23.47
N ILE A 36 7.93 -2.19 -22.89
CA ILE A 36 7.40 -1.89 -21.56
C ILE A 36 5.87 -1.88 -21.58
N SER A 37 5.24 -1.37 -22.62
CA SER A 37 3.78 -1.41 -22.74
C SER A 37 3.24 -2.85 -22.75
N ASP A 38 3.93 -3.77 -23.38
CA ASP A 38 3.53 -5.19 -23.37
C ASP A 38 3.71 -5.81 -21.97
N LEU A 39 4.79 -5.48 -21.26
CA LEU A 39 4.99 -5.91 -19.87
C LEU A 39 3.84 -5.44 -18.96
N PHE A 40 3.46 -4.17 -19.06
CA PHE A 40 2.38 -3.61 -18.25
C PHE A 40 0.99 -4.10 -18.65
N ARG A 41 0.75 -4.41 -19.92
CA ARG A 41 -0.46 -5.13 -20.36
C ARG A 41 -0.55 -6.53 -19.76
N LEU A 42 0.58 -7.27 -19.69
CA LEU A 42 0.62 -8.59 -19.02
C LEU A 42 0.29 -8.45 -17.53
N ARG A 43 0.79 -7.43 -16.83
CA ARG A 43 0.44 -7.14 -15.42
C ARG A 43 -1.06 -6.83 -15.26
N ALA A 44 -1.61 -5.98 -16.11
CA ALA A 44 -3.04 -5.67 -16.09
C ALA A 44 -3.91 -6.92 -16.28
N LEU A 45 -3.52 -7.82 -17.20
CA LEU A 45 -4.20 -9.12 -17.38
C LEU A 45 -4.08 -10.02 -16.13
N GLN A 46 -2.92 -10.06 -15.48
CA GLN A 46 -2.74 -10.81 -14.23
C GLN A 46 -3.63 -10.25 -13.12
N SER A 47 -3.66 -8.93 -12.93
CA SER A 47 -4.52 -8.25 -11.97
C SER A 47 -5.99 -8.53 -12.23
N HIS A 48 -6.43 -8.48 -13.49
CA HIS A 48 -7.80 -8.82 -13.88
C HIS A 48 -8.17 -10.27 -13.54
N LEU A 49 -7.31 -11.21 -13.86
CA LEU A 49 -7.54 -12.63 -13.55
C LEU A 49 -7.53 -12.90 -12.04
N SER A 50 -6.67 -12.20 -11.28
CA SER A 50 -6.64 -12.28 -9.82
C SER A 50 -7.92 -11.72 -9.20
N TRP A 51 -8.37 -10.56 -9.68
CA TRP A 51 -9.64 -9.98 -9.23
C TRP A 51 -10.82 -10.92 -9.51
N ASP A 52 -10.93 -11.46 -10.73
CA ASP A 52 -12.01 -12.37 -11.12
C ASP A 52 -11.98 -13.66 -10.27
N GLN A 53 -10.79 -14.18 -9.98
CA GLN A 53 -10.62 -15.36 -9.12
C GLN A 53 -11.19 -15.16 -7.71
N GLN A 54 -11.07 -13.96 -7.16
CA GLN A 54 -11.54 -13.64 -5.82
C GLN A 54 -13.01 -13.20 -5.76
N THR A 55 -13.64 -12.90 -6.91
CA THR A 55 -14.96 -12.28 -6.96
C THR A 55 -16.00 -13.05 -7.74
N LYS A 56 -15.71 -13.43 -8.97
CA LYS A 56 -16.72 -13.95 -9.93
C LYS A 56 -16.43 -15.35 -10.47
N MET A 57 -15.20 -15.83 -10.37
CA MET A 57 -14.79 -17.11 -10.96
C MET A 57 -15.56 -18.27 -10.33
N PRO A 58 -16.18 -19.18 -11.12
CA PRO A 58 -16.75 -20.42 -10.61
C PRO A 58 -15.66 -21.31 -9.97
N PRO A 59 -15.95 -22.02 -8.86
CA PRO A 59 -14.95 -22.85 -8.15
C PRO A 59 -14.25 -23.90 -9.03
N GLU A 60 -14.96 -24.51 -9.97
CA GLU A 60 -14.37 -25.50 -10.90
C GLU A 60 -13.37 -24.87 -11.89
N GLY A 61 -13.37 -23.55 -12.05
CA GLY A 61 -12.39 -22.82 -12.87
C GLY A 61 -11.00 -22.71 -12.27
N ALA A 62 -10.79 -23.05 -11.00
CA ALA A 62 -9.57 -22.78 -10.26
C ALA A 62 -8.30 -23.42 -10.88
N SER A 63 -8.38 -24.67 -11.35
CA SER A 63 -7.23 -25.36 -11.96
C SER A 63 -6.76 -24.66 -13.25
N ALA A 64 -7.69 -24.38 -14.17
CA ALA A 64 -7.38 -23.69 -15.43
C ALA A 64 -6.88 -22.27 -15.17
N ARG A 65 -7.46 -21.54 -14.17
CA ARG A 65 -7.00 -20.23 -13.77
C ARG A 65 -5.57 -20.26 -13.27
N GLY A 66 -5.20 -21.24 -12.44
CA GLY A 66 -3.82 -21.42 -11.97
C GLY A 66 -2.84 -21.60 -13.12
N GLU A 67 -3.18 -22.40 -14.13
CA GLU A 67 -2.35 -22.60 -15.34
C GLU A 67 -2.19 -21.30 -16.15
N MET A 68 -3.26 -20.54 -16.32
CA MET A 68 -3.24 -19.24 -17.03
C MET A 68 -2.36 -18.23 -16.30
N MET A 69 -2.50 -18.11 -14.97
CA MET A 69 -1.69 -17.21 -14.15
C MET A 69 -0.21 -17.58 -14.19
N ALA A 70 0.12 -18.86 -14.09
CA ALA A 70 1.49 -19.35 -14.20
C ALA A 70 2.10 -19.09 -15.59
N TRP A 71 1.30 -19.24 -16.66
CA TRP A 71 1.74 -18.91 -18.02
C TRP A 71 2.04 -17.41 -18.17
N LEU A 72 1.14 -16.54 -17.70
CA LEU A 72 1.34 -15.08 -17.74
C LEU A 72 2.59 -14.67 -16.94
N ALA A 73 2.78 -15.21 -15.74
CA ALA A 73 3.95 -14.93 -14.91
C ALA A 73 5.27 -15.29 -15.62
N ARG A 74 5.32 -16.48 -16.26
CA ARG A 74 6.49 -16.88 -17.06
C ARG A 74 6.71 -15.95 -18.26
N LYS A 75 5.65 -15.54 -18.96
CA LYS A 75 5.77 -14.61 -20.10
C LYS A 75 6.26 -13.25 -19.65
N HIS A 76 5.71 -12.73 -18.55
CA HIS A 76 6.17 -11.47 -17.95
C HIS A 76 7.66 -11.54 -17.58
N HIS A 77 8.08 -12.59 -16.85
CA HIS A 77 9.47 -12.74 -16.43
C HIS A 77 10.42 -12.86 -17.63
N GLN A 78 10.09 -13.69 -18.64
CA GLN A 78 10.89 -13.80 -19.86
C GLN A 78 11.05 -12.48 -20.60
N SER A 79 9.98 -11.68 -20.68
CA SER A 79 10.02 -10.36 -21.33
C SER A 79 10.79 -9.33 -20.51
N LEU A 80 10.69 -9.40 -19.17
CA LEU A 80 11.40 -8.50 -18.25
C LEU A 80 12.91 -8.76 -18.24
N THR A 81 13.35 -10.03 -18.33
CA THR A 81 14.76 -10.42 -18.29
C THR A 81 15.42 -10.60 -19.66
N ASP A 82 14.72 -10.16 -20.74
CA ASP A 82 15.24 -10.22 -22.12
C ASP A 82 16.51 -9.37 -22.26
N GLU A 83 17.60 -9.97 -22.78
CA GLU A 83 18.90 -9.30 -22.94
C GLU A 83 18.82 -8.06 -23.86
N ASP A 84 17.91 -8.08 -24.85
CA ASP A 84 17.70 -6.94 -25.73
C ASP A 84 17.10 -5.76 -24.98
N LEU A 85 16.18 -6.01 -24.04
CA LEU A 85 15.64 -4.98 -23.16
C LEU A 85 16.76 -4.34 -22.33
N GLY A 86 17.61 -5.17 -21.70
CA GLY A 86 18.77 -4.68 -20.93
C GLY A 86 19.75 -3.83 -21.76
N ARG A 87 19.99 -4.22 -23.04
CA ARG A 87 20.82 -3.42 -23.98
C ARG A 87 20.18 -2.08 -24.33
N ILE A 88 18.87 -2.08 -24.61
CA ILE A 88 18.13 -0.85 -24.93
C ILE A 88 18.15 0.10 -23.72
N ILE A 89 17.85 -0.39 -22.51
CA ILE A 89 17.92 0.42 -21.29
C ILE A 89 19.31 1.07 -21.15
N SER A 90 20.40 0.27 -21.28
CA SER A 90 21.79 0.77 -21.15
C SER A 90 22.19 1.79 -22.25
N SER A 91 21.54 1.74 -23.38
CA SER A 91 21.70 2.74 -24.46
C SER A 91 20.96 4.03 -24.13
N LEU A 92 19.70 3.92 -23.64
CA LEU A 92 18.84 5.07 -23.33
C LEU A 92 19.35 5.87 -22.13
N GLU A 93 19.97 5.23 -21.13
CA GLU A 93 20.57 5.92 -19.98
C GLU A 93 21.64 6.95 -20.34
N LYS A 94 22.23 6.82 -21.54
CA LYS A 94 23.29 7.72 -22.04
C LYS A 94 22.73 8.86 -22.91
N GLN A 95 21.43 8.89 -23.10
CA GLN A 95 20.76 9.85 -23.99
C GLN A 95 20.12 10.98 -23.16
N ASP A 96 19.90 12.12 -23.81
CA ASP A 96 19.08 13.19 -23.25
C ASP A 96 17.61 12.89 -23.47
N LEU A 97 16.93 12.44 -22.43
CA LEU A 97 15.54 12.00 -22.44
C LEU A 97 14.62 13.03 -21.79
N SER A 98 13.36 13.03 -22.18
CA SER A 98 12.32 13.75 -21.46
C SER A 98 12.26 13.28 -19.99
N PRO A 99 11.73 14.09 -19.05
CA PRO A 99 11.56 13.65 -17.67
C PRO A 99 10.76 12.33 -17.54
N ASP A 100 9.70 12.18 -18.33
CA ASP A 100 8.85 10.98 -18.34
C ASP A 100 9.59 9.74 -18.86
N ASP A 101 10.31 9.87 -19.98
CA ASP A 101 11.11 8.77 -20.55
C ASP A 101 12.25 8.38 -19.61
N ARG A 102 12.90 9.37 -18.97
CA ARG A 102 13.95 9.13 -17.98
C ARG A 102 13.42 8.37 -16.77
N ALA A 103 12.21 8.70 -16.28
CA ALA A 103 11.55 7.96 -15.22
C ALA A 103 11.25 6.50 -15.65
N ASN A 104 10.72 6.29 -16.85
CA ASN A 104 10.49 4.95 -17.37
C ASN A 104 11.78 4.12 -17.46
N VAL A 105 12.88 4.71 -17.96
CA VAL A 105 14.17 4.03 -18.06
C VAL A 105 14.74 3.71 -16.68
N ARG A 106 14.71 4.65 -15.72
CA ARG A 106 15.15 4.45 -14.34
C ARG A 106 14.40 3.32 -13.66
N LEU A 107 13.08 3.33 -13.73
CA LEU A 107 12.21 2.32 -13.11
C LEU A 107 12.41 0.94 -13.73
N MET A 108 12.49 0.87 -15.07
CA MET A 108 12.73 -0.39 -15.77
C MET A 108 14.15 -0.93 -15.55
N ARG A 109 15.17 -0.07 -15.39
CA ARG A 109 16.52 -0.49 -14.99
C ARG A 109 16.47 -1.22 -13.66
N ARG A 110 15.81 -0.61 -12.66
CA ARG A 110 15.67 -1.21 -11.34
C ARG A 110 14.97 -2.57 -11.38
N GLU A 111 13.85 -2.68 -12.10
CA GLU A 111 13.11 -3.94 -12.23
C GLU A 111 13.92 -5.00 -12.98
N TYR A 112 14.55 -4.62 -14.10
CA TYR A 112 15.39 -5.50 -14.91
C TYR A 112 16.56 -6.05 -14.10
N ASP A 113 17.29 -5.20 -13.39
CA ASP A 113 18.45 -5.60 -12.59
C ASP A 113 18.04 -6.55 -11.47
N LYS A 114 17.01 -6.23 -10.70
CA LYS A 114 16.48 -7.13 -9.65
C LYS A 114 16.06 -8.48 -10.22
N ALA A 115 15.33 -8.50 -11.32
CA ALA A 115 14.85 -9.74 -11.93
C ALA A 115 15.99 -10.58 -12.55
N SER A 116 17.03 -9.93 -13.11
CA SER A 116 18.15 -10.59 -13.78
C SER A 116 19.22 -11.10 -12.80
N LEU A 117 19.35 -10.47 -11.62
CA LEU A 117 20.30 -10.91 -10.58
C LEU A 117 19.86 -12.18 -9.86
N ILE A 118 18.56 -12.44 -9.79
CA ILE A 118 18.02 -13.60 -9.07
C ILE A 118 17.95 -14.80 -10.01
N PRO A 119 18.65 -15.93 -9.71
CA PRO A 119 18.59 -17.13 -10.55
C PRO A 119 17.16 -17.70 -10.64
N GLU A 120 16.77 -18.16 -11.82
CA GLU A 120 15.46 -18.79 -12.07
C GLU A 120 15.19 -19.96 -11.11
N GLU A 121 16.22 -20.74 -10.76
CA GLU A 121 16.11 -21.83 -9.80
C GLU A 121 15.68 -21.32 -8.42
N LEU A 122 16.24 -20.20 -7.95
CA LEU A 122 15.83 -19.59 -6.68
C LEU A 122 14.39 -19.09 -6.73
N VAL A 123 13.98 -18.43 -7.83
CA VAL A 123 12.59 -17.99 -8.04
C VAL A 123 11.62 -19.17 -7.95
N ASN A 124 11.95 -20.29 -8.61
CA ASN A 124 11.13 -21.50 -8.59
C ASN A 124 11.04 -22.11 -7.18
N ARG A 125 12.17 -22.17 -6.44
CA ARG A 125 12.21 -22.66 -5.04
C ARG A 125 11.38 -21.75 -4.12
N MET A 126 11.49 -20.44 -4.24
CA MET A 126 10.71 -19.48 -3.45
C MET A 126 9.21 -19.61 -3.74
N THR A 127 8.81 -19.70 -5.01
CA THR A 127 7.42 -19.86 -5.41
C THR A 127 6.81 -21.13 -4.82
N LYS A 128 7.52 -22.26 -4.91
CA LYS A 128 7.06 -23.51 -4.31
C LYS A 128 6.98 -23.42 -2.79
N ALA A 129 8.03 -22.90 -2.15
CA ALA A 129 8.06 -22.75 -0.70
C ALA A 129 6.93 -21.86 -0.18
N SER A 130 6.61 -20.75 -0.87
CA SER A 130 5.49 -19.89 -0.50
C SER A 130 4.14 -20.58 -0.64
N SER A 131 3.94 -21.38 -1.69
CA SER A 131 2.71 -22.16 -1.86
C SER A 131 2.53 -23.20 -0.74
N ASP A 132 3.60 -23.96 -0.42
CA ASP A 132 3.60 -24.95 0.65
C ASP A 132 3.40 -24.27 2.03
N ALA A 133 4.05 -23.14 2.25
CA ALA A 133 3.97 -22.37 3.48
C ALA A 133 2.57 -21.75 3.70
N PHE A 134 1.91 -21.29 2.64
CA PHE A 134 0.54 -20.77 2.74
C PHE A 134 -0.45 -21.82 3.25
N MET A 135 -0.39 -23.03 2.71
CA MET A 135 -1.23 -24.14 3.16
C MET A 135 -0.94 -24.52 4.61
N ALA A 136 0.35 -24.61 4.97
CA ALA A 136 0.77 -24.92 6.34
C ALA A 136 0.37 -23.80 7.32
N TRP A 137 0.45 -22.52 6.90
CA TRP A 137 0.01 -21.38 7.72
C TRP A 137 -1.50 -21.42 7.99
N GLN A 138 -2.33 -21.73 6.99
CA GLN A 138 -3.77 -21.86 7.18
C GLN A 138 -4.12 -22.92 8.23
N GLU A 139 -3.46 -24.09 8.17
CA GLU A 139 -3.66 -25.16 9.13
C GLU A 139 -3.12 -24.79 10.52
N ALA A 140 -1.92 -24.23 10.59
CA ALA A 140 -1.30 -23.77 11.83
C ALA A 140 -2.14 -22.71 12.53
N LYS A 141 -2.65 -21.71 11.78
CA LYS A 141 -3.53 -20.68 12.29
C LYS A 141 -4.84 -21.26 12.81
N SER A 142 -5.48 -22.18 12.09
CA SER A 142 -6.71 -22.84 12.50
C SER A 142 -6.56 -23.63 13.81
N ASN A 143 -5.39 -24.26 13.98
CA ASN A 143 -5.07 -25.09 15.15
C ASN A 143 -4.34 -24.32 16.26
N SER A 144 -3.98 -23.06 16.01
CA SER A 144 -3.13 -22.26 16.89
C SER A 144 -1.79 -22.91 17.23
N ASP A 145 -1.14 -23.54 16.25
CA ASP A 145 0.08 -24.32 16.38
C ASP A 145 1.24 -23.71 15.56
N MET A 146 2.00 -22.82 16.17
CA MET A 146 3.18 -22.22 15.54
C MET A 146 4.24 -23.28 15.17
N ASN A 147 4.36 -24.38 15.94
CA ASN A 147 5.38 -25.39 15.69
C ASN A 147 5.19 -26.09 14.33
N SER A 148 3.95 -26.27 13.88
CA SER A 148 3.68 -26.85 12.56
C SER A 148 4.08 -25.92 11.41
N PHE A 149 4.08 -24.60 11.62
CA PHE A 149 4.49 -23.60 10.63
C PHE A 149 6.00 -23.33 10.60
N LEU A 150 6.71 -23.51 11.70
CA LEU A 150 8.14 -23.19 11.85
C LEU A 150 9.05 -23.76 10.74
N PRO A 151 8.92 -25.03 10.27
CA PRO A 151 9.77 -25.55 9.21
C PRO A 151 9.61 -24.79 7.88
N HIS A 152 8.39 -24.38 7.56
CA HIS A 152 8.07 -23.62 6.37
C HIS A 152 8.59 -22.18 6.48
N LEU A 153 8.39 -21.54 7.61
CA LEU A 153 8.90 -20.20 7.87
C LEU A 153 10.44 -20.15 7.81
N ARG A 154 11.12 -21.15 8.38
CA ARG A 154 12.59 -21.28 8.27
C ARG A 154 13.03 -21.36 6.81
N THR A 155 12.38 -22.20 6.02
CA THR A 155 12.67 -22.32 4.58
C THR A 155 12.52 -20.98 3.85
N LEU A 156 11.45 -20.22 4.13
CA LEU A 156 11.22 -18.92 3.53
C LEU A 156 12.26 -17.89 3.97
N VAL A 157 12.63 -17.86 5.25
CA VAL A 157 13.69 -16.97 5.77
C VAL A 157 15.03 -17.29 5.11
N ASP A 158 15.41 -18.57 5.00
CA ASP A 158 16.68 -18.99 4.38
C ASP A 158 16.71 -18.63 2.89
N LEU A 159 15.64 -18.88 2.13
CA LEU A 159 15.53 -18.50 0.72
C LEU A 159 15.54 -16.97 0.54
N THR A 160 14.95 -16.23 1.47
CA THR A 160 14.99 -14.76 1.44
C THR A 160 16.39 -14.23 1.71
N LYS A 161 17.14 -14.84 2.65
CA LYS A 161 18.57 -14.52 2.85
C LYS A 161 19.42 -14.86 1.61
N GLU A 162 19.11 -15.96 0.93
CA GLU A 162 19.75 -16.29 -0.34
C GLU A 162 19.43 -15.24 -1.43
N LYS A 163 18.16 -14.81 -1.55
CA LYS A 163 17.74 -13.69 -2.44
C LYS A 163 18.54 -12.42 -2.14
N ILE A 164 18.64 -12.02 -0.87
CA ILE A 164 19.40 -10.85 -0.44
C ILE A 164 20.87 -10.94 -0.89
N SER A 165 21.49 -12.14 -0.83
CA SER A 165 22.88 -12.33 -1.24
C SER A 165 23.11 -12.08 -2.73
N TYR A 166 22.12 -12.37 -3.59
CA TYR A 166 22.18 -12.08 -5.02
C TYR A 166 21.95 -10.59 -5.33
N LEU A 167 21.05 -9.95 -4.60
CA LEU A 167 20.75 -8.51 -4.80
C LEU A 167 21.87 -7.60 -4.27
N GLY A 168 22.69 -8.13 -3.32
CA GLY A 168 23.72 -7.36 -2.66
C GLY A 168 23.18 -6.51 -1.50
N VAL A 169 24.08 -6.19 -0.57
CA VAL A 169 23.75 -5.41 0.63
C VAL A 169 24.61 -4.16 0.64
N GLU A 170 23.99 -2.98 0.53
CA GLU A 170 24.69 -1.69 0.60
C GLU A 170 24.81 -1.19 2.04
N SER A 171 23.79 -1.38 2.88
CA SER A 171 23.74 -0.94 4.27
C SER A 171 23.43 -2.12 5.20
N THR A 172 22.17 -2.54 5.31
CA THR A 172 21.80 -3.71 6.10
C THR A 172 21.03 -4.75 5.26
N PRO A 173 21.05 -6.04 5.62
CA PRO A 173 20.27 -7.05 4.89
C PRO A 173 18.77 -6.75 4.83
N TYR A 174 18.20 -6.18 5.89
CA TYR A 174 16.78 -5.85 5.92
C TYR A 174 16.43 -4.67 5.00
N ASP A 175 17.36 -3.74 4.75
CA ASP A 175 17.15 -2.62 3.82
C ASP A 175 16.83 -3.10 2.40
N VAL A 176 17.42 -4.22 1.97
CA VAL A 176 17.16 -4.82 0.65
C VAL A 176 15.68 -5.22 0.48
N LEU A 177 15.04 -5.63 1.58
CA LEU A 177 13.62 -6.02 1.59
C LEU A 177 12.71 -4.81 1.72
N LEU A 178 13.06 -3.84 2.56
CA LEU A 178 12.31 -2.57 2.72
C LEU A 178 12.23 -1.81 1.41
N ASP A 179 13.33 -1.80 0.63
CA ASP A 179 13.43 -1.13 -0.65
C ASP A 179 12.51 -1.72 -1.74
N ASP A 180 12.01 -2.95 -1.57
CA ASP A 180 11.00 -3.54 -2.48
C ASP A 180 9.64 -2.82 -2.37
N TYR A 181 9.34 -2.18 -1.24
CA TYR A 181 8.03 -1.59 -0.94
C TYR A 181 8.04 -0.06 -0.85
N GLU A 182 9.13 0.53 -0.31
CA GLU A 182 9.30 1.97 -0.22
C GLU A 182 10.73 2.35 -0.61
N VAL A 183 10.90 2.77 -1.85
CA VAL A 183 12.22 3.03 -2.45
C VAL A 183 12.98 4.11 -1.67
N GLY A 184 14.23 3.81 -1.33
CA GLY A 184 15.15 4.75 -0.68
C GLY A 184 14.99 4.88 0.83
N MET A 185 14.00 4.20 1.44
CA MET A 185 13.85 4.12 2.89
C MET A 185 14.44 2.81 3.44
N GLY A 186 15.21 2.93 4.52
CA GLY A 186 15.85 1.79 5.19
C GLY A 186 15.78 1.90 6.71
N VAL A 187 16.46 0.98 7.39
CA VAL A 187 16.50 0.90 8.86
C VAL A 187 16.94 2.24 9.48
N LYS A 188 17.88 2.95 8.86
CA LYS A 188 18.34 4.28 9.32
C LYS A 188 17.21 5.32 9.38
N ASP A 189 16.17 5.17 8.55
CA ASP A 189 15.02 6.07 8.47
C ASP A 189 13.88 5.56 9.37
N TYR A 190 13.62 4.25 9.37
CA TYR A 190 12.55 3.63 10.14
C TYR A 190 12.83 3.55 11.65
N ASP A 191 14.08 3.33 12.09
CA ASP A 191 14.40 3.25 13.52
C ASP A 191 14.05 4.54 14.28
N PRO A 192 14.53 5.75 13.87
CA PRO A 192 14.12 6.99 14.54
C PRO A 192 12.63 7.28 14.38
N PHE A 193 12.03 6.92 13.24
CA PHE A 193 10.61 7.07 12.96
C PHE A 193 9.75 6.25 13.96
N PHE A 194 9.98 4.95 14.08
CA PHE A 194 9.23 4.11 15.01
C PHE A 194 9.56 4.41 16.47
N SER A 195 10.80 4.78 16.78
CA SER A 195 11.17 5.22 18.13
C SER A 195 10.36 6.44 18.58
N ASN A 196 10.17 7.44 17.70
CA ASN A 196 9.36 8.63 17.99
C ASN A 196 7.88 8.26 18.19
N ILE A 197 7.34 7.41 17.33
CA ILE A 197 5.95 6.92 17.45
C ILE A 197 5.77 6.19 18.79
N ARG A 198 6.65 5.27 19.14
CA ARG A 198 6.60 4.54 20.41
C ARG A 198 6.62 5.47 21.62
N GLN A 199 7.56 6.41 21.65
CA GLN A 199 7.74 7.34 22.79
C GLN A 199 6.50 8.19 23.05
N ARG A 200 5.71 8.49 22.03
CA ARG A 200 4.53 9.35 22.15
C ARG A 200 3.23 8.57 22.26
N LEU A 201 3.06 7.51 21.48
CA LEU A 201 1.78 6.79 21.47
C LEU A 201 1.62 5.77 22.60
N VAL A 202 2.69 5.14 23.11
CA VAL A 202 2.56 4.21 24.26
C VAL A 202 2.05 4.91 25.51
N PRO A 203 2.60 6.07 25.95
CA PRO A 203 2.03 6.80 27.07
C PRO A 203 0.60 7.30 26.83
N LEU A 204 0.27 7.74 25.62
CA LEU A 204 -1.09 8.14 25.25
C LEU A 204 -2.07 6.97 25.37
N PHE A 205 -1.70 5.81 24.85
CA PHE A 205 -2.50 4.59 24.95
C PHE A 205 -2.75 4.19 26.41
N GLN A 206 -1.72 4.21 27.25
CA GLN A 206 -1.84 3.92 28.69
C GLN A 206 -2.75 4.93 29.40
N ALA A 207 -2.65 6.23 29.06
CA ALA A 207 -3.53 7.25 29.61
C ALA A 207 -5.00 7.02 29.21
N ILE A 208 -5.24 6.65 27.94
CA ILE A 208 -6.57 6.29 27.45
C ILE A 208 -7.14 5.08 28.19
N GLN A 209 -6.36 4.01 28.38
CA GLN A 209 -6.80 2.82 29.12
C GLN A 209 -7.12 3.12 30.59
N SER A 210 -6.51 4.16 31.16
CA SER A 210 -6.74 4.61 32.54
C SER A 210 -7.86 5.64 32.65
N SER A 211 -8.41 6.14 31.53
CA SER A 211 -9.46 7.15 31.53
C SER A 211 -10.78 6.60 32.05
N SER A 212 -11.51 7.42 32.81
CA SER A 212 -12.88 7.12 33.23
C SER A 212 -13.96 7.51 32.23
N THR A 213 -13.57 8.10 31.10
CA THR A 213 -14.49 8.51 30.03
C THR A 213 -15.18 7.31 29.43
N LYS A 214 -16.51 7.33 29.40
CA LYS A 214 -17.31 6.26 28.81
C LYS A 214 -17.53 6.55 27.32
N ILE A 215 -17.05 5.67 26.49
CA ILE A 215 -17.31 5.69 25.04
C ILE A 215 -18.54 4.81 24.76
N PRO A 216 -19.47 5.25 23.89
CA PRO A 216 -20.57 4.41 23.43
C PRO A 216 -20.07 3.10 22.81
N GLU A 217 -20.81 2.02 22.97
CA GLU A 217 -20.52 0.72 22.36
C GLU A 217 -21.64 0.32 21.41
N TRP A 218 -21.30 -0.37 20.31
CA TRP A 218 -22.31 -0.97 19.46
C TRP A 218 -22.92 -2.18 20.18
N PRO A 219 -24.25 -2.25 20.32
CA PRO A 219 -24.86 -3.36 21.06
C PRO A 219 -24.78 -4.67 20.25
N ASP A 220 -24.31 -5.76 20.83
CA ASP A 220 -24.20 -7.07 20.19
C ASP A 220 -25.55 -7.61 19.66
N SER A 221 -26.66 -7.15 20.22
CA SER A 221 -28.01 -7.55 19.80
C SER A 221 -28.53 -6.82 18.57
N VAL A 222 -27.81 -5.81 18.10
CA VAL A 222 -28.22 -5.01 16.94
C VAL A 222 -27.58 -5.58 15.69
N ILE A 223 -28.42 -6.00 14.76
CA ILE A 223 -28.04 -6.56 13.46
C ILE A 223 -28.48 -5.58 12.39
N ILE A 224 -27.54 -5.14 11.55
CA ILE A 224 -27.80 -4.29 10.39
C ILE A 224 -27.65 -5.15 9.12
N PRO A 225 -28.72 -5.36 8.35
CA PRO A 225 -28.67 -6.15 7.13
C PRO A 225 -27.61 -5.65 6.14
N GLU A 226 -26.97 -6.57 5.42
CA GLU A 226 -25.96 -6.22 4.41
C GLU A 226 -26.46 -5.19 3.39
N SER A 227 -27.71 -5.25 2.98
CA SER A 227 -28.32 -4.30 2.03
C SER A 227 -28.39 -2.86 2.56
N GLU A 228 -28.55 -2.70 3.88
CA GLU A 228 -28.55 -1.40 4.54
C GLU A 228 -27.13 -0.83 4.61
N GLN A 229 -26.15 -1.69 4.94
CA GLN A 229 -24.74 -1.34 4.93
C GLN A 229 -24.27 -0.97 3.50
N GLU A 230 -24.69 -1.73 2.48
CA GLU A 230 -24.37 -1.46 1.07
C GLU A 230 -24.89 -0.08 0.64
N SER A 231 -26.11 0.29 1.08
CA SER A 231 -26.69 1.62 0.81
C SER A 231 -25.86 2.74 1.43
N PHE A 232 -25.39 2.55 2.67
CA PHE A 232 -24.50 3.53 3.31
C PHE A 232 -23.15 3.63 2.60
N CYS A 233 -22.53 2.49 2.28
CA CYS A 233 -21.26 2.46 1.54
C CYS A 233 -21.38 3.16 0.18
N GLN A 234 -22.52 3.00 -0.51
CA GLN A 234 -22.76 3.68 -1.79
C GLN A 234 -22.80 5.20 -1.64
N ASN A 235 -23.44 5.72 -0.58
CA ASN A 235 -23.44 7.16 -0.30
C ASN A 235 -22.02 7.67 -0.09
N VAL A 236 -21.22 6.97 0.72
CA VAL A 236 -19.82 7.33 0.98
C VAL A 236 -18.98 7.32 -0.30
N ILE A 237 -19.07 6.26 -1.10
CA ILE A 237 -18.29 6.10 -2.34
C ILE A 237 -18.63 7.20 -3.35
N ASN A 238 -19.91 7.58 -3.44
CA ASN A 238 -20.37 8.67 -4.29
C ASN A 238 -19.83 10.02 -3.81
N GLU A 239 -19.88 10.28 -2.49
CA GLU A 239 -19.45 11.55 -1.91
C GLU A 239 -17.95 11.77 -2.01
N ILE A 240 -17.14 10.72 -1.79
CA ILE A 240 -15.69 10.73 -2.05
C ILE A 240 -15.39 11.05 -3.53
N GLY A 241 -16.35 10.77 -4.42
CA GLY A 241 -16.24 11.03 -5.85
C GLY A 241 -15.52 9.94 -6.62
N PHE A 242 -15.59 8.67 -6.15
CA PHE A 242 -15.13 7.53 -6.95
C PHE A 242 -16.02 7.38 -8.19
N ASP A 243 -15.39 7.37 -9.37
CA ASP A 243 -16.12 7.29 -10.64
C ASP A 243 -16.55 5.84 -10.96
N LEU A 244 -17.83 5.56 -10.84
CA LEU A 244 -18.41 4.26 -11.16
C LEU A 244 -18.54 3.99 -12.67
N GLN A 245 -18.24 4.95 -13.54
CA GLN A 245 -18.08 4.71 -14.99
C GLN A 245 -16.66 4.21 -15.32
N ALA A 246 -15.69 4.53 -14.46
CA ALA A 246 -14.30 4.09 -14.53
C ALA A 246 -13.98 3.02 -13.47
N GLY A 247 -14.98 2.47 -12.81
CA GLY A 247 -14.78 1.48 -11.75
C GLY A 247 -16.04 0.75 -11.31
N ARG A 248 -15.88 -0.16 -10.35
CA ARG A 248 -16.99 -0.91 -9.75
C ARG A 248 -16.65 -1.37 -8.33
N VAL A 249 -17.67 -1.74 -7.58
CA VAL A 249 -17.57 -2.32 -6.24
C VAL A 249 -18.16 -3.72 -6.25
N ASP A 250 -17.43 -4.70 -5.74
CA ASP A 250 -17.85 -6.09 -5.62
C ASP A 250 -17.64 -6.62 -4.20
N ARG A 251 -18.08 -7.83 -3.93
CA ARG A 251 -17.89 -8.52 -2.64
C ARG A 251 -16.72 -9.48 -2.74
N ALA A 252 -15.85 -9.47 -1.73
CA ALA A 252 -14.76 -10.44 -1.57
C ALA A 252 -14.56 -10.76 -0.07
N PRO A 253 -13.97 -11.91 0.28
CA PRO A 253 -13.69 -12.28 1.67
C PRO A 253 -12.79 -11.25 2.39
N HIS A 254 -11.85 -10.66 1.65
CA HIS A 254 -11.00 -9.56 2.11
C HIS A 254 -11.18 -8.37 1.17
N PRO A 255 -11.47 -7.15 1.68
CA PRO A 255 -11.49 -5.94 0.88
C PRO A 255 -10.14 -5.71 0.18
N PHE A 256 -10.17 -5.26 -1.05
CA PHE A 256 -9.00 -4.82 -1.81
C PHE A 256 -9.38 -3.91 -2.98
N CYS A 257 -8.47 -3.08 -3.42
CA CYS A 257 -8.53 -2.32 -4.65
C CYS A 257 -7.63 -2.97 -5.72
N SER A 258 -8.12 -3.03 -6.96
CA SER A 258 -7.36 -3.50 -8.13
C SER A 258 -7.44 -2.46 -9.23
N GLY A 259 -6.35 -1.72 -9.46
CA GLY A 259 -6.16 -0.86 -10.62
C GLY A 259 -5.69 -1.69 -11.81
N LEU A 260 -6.52 -1.80 -12.83
CA LEU A 260 -6.13 -2.43 -14.10
C LEU A 260 -5.54 -1.38 -15.04
N TRP A 261 -6.15 -0.24 -15.04
CA TRP A 261 -5.70 1.03 -15.61
C TRP A 261 -6.65 2.14 -15.10
N PRO A 262 -6.35 3.45 -15.26
CA PRO A 262 -7.17 4.52 -14.66
C PRO A 262 -8.67 4.51 -15.04
N GLY A 263 -9.04 3.90 -16.16
CA GLY A 263 -10.43 3.75 -16.61
C GLY A 263 -11.11 2.42 -16.22
N ASP A 264 -10.43 1.53 -15.46
CA ASP A 264 -11.00 0.28 -14.94
C ASP A 264 -10.38 -0.03 -13.57
N THR A 265 -10.90 0.61 -12.53
CA THR A 265 -10.48 0.43 -11.14
C THR A 265 -11.57 -0.31 -10.37
N ARG A 266 -11.19 -1.40 -9.68
CA ARG A 266 -12.16 -2.29 -9.03
C ARG A 266 -11.93 -2.37 -7.54
N LEU A 267 -12.95 -2.01 -6.79
CA LEU A 267 -13.01 -2.09 -5.34
C LEU A 267 -13.73 -3.36 -4.91
N THR A 268 -13.37 -3.89 -3.77
CA THR A 268 -14.15 -4.94 -3.11
C THR A 268 -14.40 -4.56 -1.66
N THR A 269 -15.50 -5.05 -1.11
CA THR A 269 -15.81 -4.89 0.31
C THR A 269 -16.43 -6.19 0.85
N ARG A 270 -16.54 -6.28 2.17
CA ARG A 270 -17.28 -7.33 2.87
C ARG A 270 -18.22 -6.71 3.88
N PHE A 271 -19.26 -7.43 4.24
CA PHE A 271 -20.26 -7.01 5.20
C PHE A 271 -20.28 -7.97 6.39
N ASP A 272 -20.44 -7.41 7.58
CA ASP A 272 -20.72 -8.12 8.82
C ASP A 272 -21.91 -7.44 9.47
N GLU A 273 -23.03 -8.18 9.60
CA GLU A 273 -24.27 -7.62 10.12
C GLU A 273 -24.16 -7.17 11.58
N THR A 274 -23.17 -7.69 12.33
CA THR A 274 -22.91 -7.32 13.73
C THR A 274 -21.91 -6.16 13.87
N GLN A 275 -21.14 -5.85 12.79
CA GLN A 275 -20.09 -4.84 12.78
C GLN A 275 -20.25 -3.87 11.59
N PRO A 276 -21.38 -3.11 11.52
CA PRO A 276 -21.75 -2.37 10.30
C PRO A 276 -20.75 -1.28 9.91
N PHE A 277 -20.03 -0.69 10.86
CA PHE A 277 -19.02 0.33 10.58
C PHE A 277 -17.75 -0.25 9.93
N SER A 278 -17.48 -1.54 10.10
CA SER A 278 -16.36 -2.22 9.43
C SER A 278 -16.47 -2.13 7.90
N SER A 279 -17.66 -2.36 7.34
CA SER A 279 -17.89 -2.27 5.89
C SER A 279 -17.77 -0.83 5.37
N ILE A 280 -18.20 0.16 6.15
CA ILE A 280 -18.14 1.58 5.79
C ILE A 280 -16.69 2.04 5.69
N TYR A 281 -15.88 1.77 6.73
CA TYR A 281 -14.46 2.17 6.72
C TYR A 281 -13.64 1.37 5.72
N ALA A 282 -13.95 0.09 5.49
CA ALA A 282 -13.36 -0.68 4.41
C ALA A 282 -13.70 -0.08 3.03
N ALA A 283 -14.93 0.34 2.81
CA ALA A 283 -15.33 1.00 1.56
C ALA A 283 -14.61 2.35 1.35
N MET A 284 -14.44 3.15 2.42
CA MET A 284 -13.67 4.40 2.37
C MET A 284 -12.19 4.15 2.07
N HIS A 285 -11.61 3.15 2.72
CA HIS A 285 -10.24 2.73 2.53
C HIS A 285 -9.97 2.33 1.08
N GLU A 286 -10.77 1.40 0.56
CA GLU A 286 -10.61 0.94 -0.82
C GLU A 286 -10.93 2.03 -1.86
N ALA A 287 -11.90 2.91 -1.56
CA ALA A 287 -12.18 4.07 -2.41
C ALA A 287 -11.00 5.06 -2.44
N GLY A 288 -10.29 5.24 -1.32
CA GLY A 288 -9.08 6.05 -1.28
C GLY A 288 -7.98 5.52 -2.21
N HIS A 289 -7.72 4.23 -2.17
CA HIS A 289 -6.87 3.54 -3.14
C HIS A 289 -7.38 3.72 -4.57
N GLY A 290 -8.68 3.54 -4.76
CA GLY A 290 -9.33 3.66 -6.07
C GLY A 290 -9.24 5.05 -6.68
N LEU A 291 -9.33 6.10 -5.87
CA LEU A 291 -9.15 7.49 -6.34
C LEU A 291 -7.71 7.74 -6.83
N TYR A 292 -6.71 7.14 -6.18
CA TYR A 292 -5.35 7.21 -6.67
C TYR A 292 -5.22 6.53 -8.04
N GLU A 293 -5.72 5.31 -8.17
CA GLU A 293 -5.68 4.56 -9.43
C GLU A 293 -6.43 5.29 -10.56
N GLN A 294 -7.62 5.84 -10.30
CA GLN A 294 -8.38 6.63 -11.27
C GLN A 294 -7.72 7.97 -11.61
N GLY A 295 -6.95 8.52 -10.67
CA GLY A 295 -6.25 9.80 -10.81
C GLY A 295 -4.90 9.71 -11.52
N LEU A 296 -4.37 8.51 -11.77
CA LEU A 296 -3.13 8.30 -12.52
C LEU A 296 -3.24 8.82 -13.96
N ASN A 297 -2.12 9.27 -14.52
CA ASN A 297 -2.11 9.84 -15.86
C ASN A 297 -2.31 8.77 -16.94
N GLN A 298 -3.46 8.77 -17.59
CA GLN A 298 -3.86 7.81 -18.63
C GLN A 298 -2.88 7.71 -19.81
N ASN A 299 -2.14 8.78 -20.12
CA ASN A 299 -1.15 8.76 -21.19
C ASN A 299 0.02 7.80 -20.90
N PHE A 300 0.22 7.43 -19.64
CA PHE A 300 1.29 6.55 -19.17
C PHE A 300 0.79 5.22 -18.58
N ALA A 301 -0.50 4.89 -18.75
CA ALA A 301 -1.15 3.74 -18.11
C ALA A 301 -0.41 2.41 -18.28
N PHE A 302 0.20 2.18 -19.45
CA PHE A 302 0.99 0.98 -19.73
C PHE A 302 2.50 1.26 -19.72
N SER A 303 2.95 1.99 -18.70
CA SER A 303 4.38 2.23 -18.47
C SER A 303 4.66 2.32 -16.96
N PRO A 304 5.91 2.12 -16.54
CA PRO A 304 6.30 2.25 -15.12
C PRO A 304 5.93 3.61 -14.51
N ARG A 305 6.18 4.68 -15.25
CA ARG A 305 5.91 6.06 -14.82
C ARG A 305 4.42 6.30 -14.52
N GLY A 306 3.51 5.57 -15.17
CA GLY A 306 2.07 5.68 -15.00
C GLY A 306 1.51 4.87 -13.83
N GLN A 307 2.33 4.18 -13.06
CA GLN A 307 1.91 3.41 -11.88
C GLN A 307 1.99 4.24 -10.60
N ALA A 308 1.32 3.79 -9.55
CA ALA A 308 1.48 4.34 -8.21
C ALA A 308 2.94 4.24 -7.76
N VAL A 309 3.46 5.28 -7.09
CA VAL A 309 4.90 5.42 -6.85
C VAL A 309 5.44 4.44 -5.81
N SER A 310 4.66 4.13 -4.76
CA SER A 310 5.03 3.19 -3.69
C SER A 310 3.80 2.70 -2.93
N LEU A 311 4.00 1.68 -2.10
CA LEU A 311 2.93 1.20 -1.21
C LEU A 311 2.64 2.20 -0.07
N GLY A 312 3.64 2.90 0.46
CA GLY A 312 3.42 3.92 1.50
C GLY A 312 2.57 5.08 0.99
N VAL A 313 2.85 5.57 -0.22
CA VAL A 313 2.03 6.63 -0.84
C VAL A 313 0.64 6.10 -1.20
N HIS A 314 0.53 4.86 -1.68
CA HIS A 314 -0.77 4.24 -2.01
C HIS A 314 -1.65 4.08 -0.76
N GLU A 315 -1.08 3.59 0.35
CA GLU A 315 -1.75 3.48 1.64
C GLU A 315 -2.09 4.86 2.23
N SER A 316 -1.33 5.91 1.92
CA SER A 316 -1.66 7.25 2.39
C SER A 316 -2.98 7.77 1.83
N GLN A 317 -3.37 7.34 0.63
CA GLN A 317 -4.62 7.74 0.01
C GLN A 317 -5.83 7.05 0.67
N SER A 318 -5.70 5.77 1.00
CA SER A 318 -6.71 5.03 1.75
C SER A 318 -6.88 5.59 3.17
N ARG A 319 -5.76 5.80 3.89
CA ARG A 319 -5.76 6.32 5.26
C ARG A 319 -6.22 7.77 5.34
N PHE A 320 -5.96 8.57 4.31
CA PHE A 320 -6.49 9.93 4.22
C PHE A 320 -8.03 9.92 4.27
N TRP A 321 -8.67 9.14 3.42
CA TRP A 321 -10.13 9.09 3.37
C TRP A 321 -10.74 8.34 4.55
N GLU A 322 -10.17 7.21 4.95
CA GLU A 322 -10.66 6.43 6.08
C GLU A 322 -10.50 7.18 7.42
N ASN A 323 -9.29 7.65 7.72
CA ASN A 323 -8.95 8.18 9.05
C ASN A 323 -9.12 9.68 9.14
N MET A 324 -8.50 10.46 8.23
CA MET A 324 -8.53 11.92 8.32
C MET A 324 -9.93 12.48 8.02
N VAL A 325 -10.66 11.88 7.07
CA VAL A 325 -12.02 12.28 6.71
C VAL A 325 -13.05 11.46 7.47
N GLY A 326 -13.13 10.15 7.25
CA GLY A 326 -14.21 9.28 7.73
C GLY A 326 -14.30 9.14 9.25
N ARG A 327 -13.17 9.20 9.96
CA ARG A 327 -13.14 9.17 11.43
C ARG A 327 -13.09 10.56 12.06
N SER A 328 -13.31 11.64 11.28
CA SER A 328 -13.42 13.01 11.80
C SER A 328 -14.80 13.28 12.40
N GLN A 329 -14.87 14.25 13.29
CA GLN A 329 -16.17 14.73 13.81
C GLN A 329 -17.01 15.36 12.70
N SER A 330 -16.38 16.08 11.78
CA SER A 330 -17.01 16.78 10.66
C SER A 330 -17.65 15.83 9.64
N PHE A 331 -17.13 14.61 9.50
CA PHE A 331 -17.76 13.56 8.69
C PHE A 331 -19.19 13.25 9.17
N TRP A 332 -19.40 13.20 10.48
CA TRP A 332 -20.71 12.90 11.04
C TRP A 332 -21.72 14.02 10.93
N ASP A 333 -21.31 15.23 10.53
CA ASP A 333 -22.25 16.31 10.15
C ASP A 333 -23.04 15.96 8.87
N VAL A 334 -22.43 15.16 7.98
CA VAL A 334 -23.05 14.64 6.75
C VAL A 334 -23.61 13.21 6.98
N ALA A 335 -22.77 12.34 7.50
CA ALA A 335 -23.05 10.91 7.60
C ALA A 335 -24.17 10.54 8.60
N GLN A 336 -24.53 11.46 9.52
CA GLN A 336 -25.68 11.27 10.40
C GLN A 336 -26.97 11.06 9.59
N SER A 337 -27.18 11.80 8.49
CA SER A 337 -28.34 11.60 7.65
C SER A 337 -28.35 10.22 7.00
N TRP A 338 -27.20 9.74 6.53
CA TRP A 338 -27.06 8.38 5.96
C TRP A 338 -27.29 7.30 7.00
N TYR A 339 -26.81 7.51 8.24
CA TYR A 339 -27.06 6.61 9.36
C TYR A 339 -28.57 6.51 9.65
N ASP A 340 -29.27 7.64 9.63
CA ASP A 340 -30.70 7.71 9.91
C ASP A 340 -31.56 7.10 8.78
N GLU A 341 -31.15 7.27 7.55
CA GLU A 341 -31.88 6.82 6.37
C GLU A 341 -31.60 5.34 6.04
N CYS A 342 -30.35 4.88 6.15
CA CYS A 342 -29.97 3.54 5.73
C CYS A 342 -30.23 2.48 6.80
N PHE A 343 -29.97 2.78 8.08
CA PHE A 343 -30.08 1.80 9.16
C PHE A 343 -31.43 1.88 9.86
N HIS A 344 -32.27 0.85 9.70
CA HIS A 344 -33.63 0.87 10.25
C HIS A 344 -33.71 0.38 11.71
N SER A 345 -32.89 -0.62 12.08
CA SER A 345 -32.87 -1.24 13.41
C SER A 345 -31.63 -0.83 14.22
N LYS A 346 -31.36 0.48 14.29
CA LYS A 346 -30.17 1.05 14.93
C LYS A 346 -30.45 1.64 16.31
N PRO A 347 -29.43 1.79 17.18
CA PRO A 347 -29.50 2.66 18.35
C PRO A 347 -29.71 4.13 17.94
N ASN A 348 -30.37 4.87 18.79
CA ASN A 348 -30.57 6.31 18.56
C ASN A 348 -29.33 7.11 19.01
N TYR A 349 -28.23 6.99 18.24
CA TYR A 349 -27.01 7.75 18.47
C TYR A 349 -27.02 9.05 17.68
N ASP A 350 -26.63 10.13 18.33
CA ASP A 350 -26.32 11.38 17.68
C ASP A 350 -24.90 11.36 17.09
N LYS A 351 -24.57 12.38 16.29
CA LYS A 351 -23.26 12.50 15.63
C LYS A 351 -22.07 12.47 16.58
N SER A 352 -22.22 12.98 17.81
CA SER A 352 -21.15 12.94 18.80
C SER A 352 -20.96 11.53 19.36
N SER A 353 -22.05 10.81 19.61
CA SER A 353 -22.01 9.40 20.03
C SER A 353 -21.40 8.51 18.95
N LEU A 354 -21.77 8.72 17.67
CA LEU A 354 -21.20 8.00 16.53
C LEU A 354 -19.71 8.29 16.35
N TYR A 355 -19.31 9.56 16.43
CA TYR A 355 -17.90 9.94 16.38
C TYR A 355 -17.07 9.24 17.48
N ASN A 356 -17.56 9.24 18.73
CA ASN A 356 -16.85 8.58 19.82
C ASN A 356 -16.83 7.05 19.65
N LEU A 357 -17.95 6.45 19.22
CA LEU A 357 -18.05 5.01 18.98
C LEU A 357 -16.99 4.49 17.99
N VAL A 358 -16.86 5.15 16.84
CA VAL A 358 -15.95 4.70 15.77
C VAL A 358 -14.48 5.02 16.04
N ASN A 359 -14.22 5.82 17.08
CA ASN A 359 -12.88 6.18 17.54
C ASN A 359 -12.55 5.56 18.93
N GLN A 360 -13.23 4.49 19.30
CA GLN A 360 -12.92 3.77 20.51
C GLN A 360 -11.52 3.14 20.42
N VAL A 361 -10.70 3.35 21.46
CA VAL A 361 -9.35 2.76 21.57
C VAL A 361 -9.37 1.67 22.64
N LYS A 362 -8.98 0.47 22.25
CA LYS A 362 -8.85 -0.66 23.17
C LYS A 362 -7.76 -1.64 22.73
N PRO A 363 -7.15 -2.38 23.67
CA PRO A 363 -6.23 -3.43 23.29
C PRO A 363 -6.92 -4.44 22.37
N SER A 364 -6.31 -4.73 21.23
CA SER A 364 -6.78 -5.75 20.29
C SER A 364 -5.62 -6.66 19.91
N TYR A 365 -5.89 -7.97 19.89
CA TYR A 365 -4.90 -8.93 19.40
C TYR A 365 -4.69 -8.82 17.89
N ILE A 366 -5.73 -8.46 17.15
CA ILE A 366 -5.77 -8.58 15.69
C ILE A 366 -5.51 -7.23 15.03
N ARG A 367 -4.44 -7.14 14.24
CA ARG A 367 -4.00 -5.92 13.55
C ARG A 367 -5.09 -5.27 12.69
N VAL A 368 -5.81 -6.07 11.91
CA VAL A 368 -6.82 -5.54 10.97
C VAL A 368 -8.07 -4.99 11.66
N GLU A 369 -8.23 -5.24 12.97
CA GLU A 369 -9.32 -4.76 13.81
C GLU A 369 -8.87 -3.63 14.76
N ALA A 370 -7.58 -3.27 14.71
CA ALA A 370 -6.99 -2.30 15.62
C ALA A 370 -7.43 -0.87 15.30
N ASP A 371 -7.55 -0.06 16.37
CA ASP A 371 -7.82 1.38 16.28
C ASP A 371 -6.61 2.18 15.76
N GLU A 372 -6.80 3.47 15.49
CA GLU A 372 -5.78 4.33 14.90
C GLU A 372 -4.48 4.47 15.73
N ILE A 373 -4.53 4.23 17.05
CA ILE A 373 -3.34 4.28 17.91
C ILE A 373 -2.66 2.91 17.92
N SER A 374 -3.39 1.88 18.33
CA SER A 374 -2.85 0.54 18.57
C SER A 374 -2.43 -0.16 17.27
N TYR A 375 -2.99 0.21 16.13
CA TYR A 375 -2.55 -0.28 14.81
C TYR A 375 -1.04 -0.08 14.59
N ASN A 376 -0.49 1.05 15.01
CA ASN A 376 0.93 1.35 14.83
C ASN A 376 1.83 0.44 15.70
N PHE A 377 1.36 -0.01 16.86
CA PHE A 377 2.09 -0.97 17.70
C PHE A 377 2.21 -2.32 17.02
N HIS A 378 1.14 -2.77 16.36
CA HIS A 378 1.17 -3.99 15.55
C HIS A 378 2.23 -3.92 14.44
N ILE A 379 2.38 -2.77 13.80
CA ILE A 379 3.37 -2.58 12.73
C ILE A 379 4.78 -2.52 13.31
N MET A 380 4.99 -1.76 14.38
CA MET A 380 6.29 -1.64 15.06
C MET A 380 6.82 -3.01 15.52
N LEU A 381 5.95 -3.83 16.11
CA LEU A 381 6.29 -5.18 16.56
C LEU A 381 6.82 -6.04 15.39
N ARG A 382 6.16 -6.02 14.25
CA ARG A 382 6.55 -6.77 13.06
C ARG A 382 7.85 -6.26 12.46
N TYR A 383 8.02 -4.95 12.38
CA TYR A 383 9.27 -4.32 11.97
C TYR A 383 10.46 -4.76 12.83
N GLU A 384 10.30 -4.73 14.15
CA GLU A 384 11.36 -5.13 15.09
C GLU A 384 11.72 -6.63 14.93
N ILE A 385 10.73 -7.50 14.73
CA ILE A 385 10.98 -8.93 14.53
C ILE A 385 11.69 -9.17 13.21
N GLU A 386 11.22 -8.60 12.11
CA GLU A 386 11.84 -8.78 10.80
C GLU A 386 13.27 -8.22 10.78
N LYS A 387 13.50 -7.05 11.38
CA LYS A 387 14.84 -6.48 11.56
C LYS A 387 15.75 -7.45 12.33
N LYS A 388 15.29 -8.04 13.43
CA LYS A 388 16.06 -9.06 14.19
C LYS A 388 16.33 -10.33 13.36
N ILE A 389 15.38 -10.79 12.55
CA ILE A 389 15.57 -11.99 11.69
C ILE A 389 16.68 -11.76 10.66
N PHE A 390 16.67 -10.61 9.98
CA PHE A 390 17.56 -10.40 8.84
C PHE A 390 18.88 -9.72 9.22
N ASN A 391 18.89 -8.82 10.19
CA ASN A 391 20.11 -8.12 10.60
C ASN A 391 20.83 -8.84 11.76
N ASP A 392 20.08 -9.38 12.73
CA ASP A 392 20.66 -9.98 13.95
C ASP A 392 20.61 -11.50 13.96
N ASN A 393 20.11 -12.13 12.89
CA ASN A 393 19.95 -13.58 12.75
C ASN A 393 19.12 -14.22 13.87
N LEU A 394 18.03 -13.58 14.30
CA LEU A 394 17.07 -14.17 15.24
C LEU A 394 16.61 -15.54 14.71
N PRO A 395 16.77 -16.64 15.49
CA PRO A 395 16.25 -17.95 15.09
C PRO A 395 14.73 -17.93 14.99
N VAL A 396 14.17 -18.60 13.97
CA VAL A 396 12.71 -18.63 13.76
C VAL A 396 11.94 -19.23 14.94
N GLU A 397 12.58 -20.12 15.73
CA GLU A 397 12.03 -20.70 16.95
C GLU A 397 11.83 -19.67 18.08
N LYS A 398 12.45 -18.50 17.97
CA LYS A 398 12.35 -17.43 18.93
C LYS A 398 11.34 -16.33 18.52
N ILE A 399 10.73 -16.47 17.36
CA ILE A 399 9.80 -15.46 16.83
C ILE A 399 8.57 -15.34 17.73
N GLU A 400 7.95 -16.45 18.14
CA GLU A 400 6.76 -16.44 18.98
C GLU A 400 7.05 -15.83 20.37
N GLU A 401 8.16 -16.22 21.01
CA GLU A 401 8.60 -15.63 22.28
C GLU A 401 8.84 -14.12 22.12
N THR A 402 9.61 -13.71 21.09
CA THR A 402 9.90 -12.29 20.82
C THR A 402 8.63 -11.50 20.52
N TRP A 403 7.68 -12.10 19.81
CA TRP A 403 6.38 -11.50 19.54
C TRP A 403 5.61 -11.23 20.84
N ASN A 404 5.51 -12.25 21.69
CA ASN A 404 4.74 -12.15 22.94
C ASN A 404 5.34 -11.10 23.88
N ASP A 405 6.68 -11.07 24.01
CA ASP A 405 7.38 -10.05 24.81
C ASP A 405 7.12 -8.62 24.31
N LEU A 406 7.23 -8.40 23.00
CA LEU A 406 6.97 -7.08 22.40
C LEU A 406 5.49 -6.70 22.47
N PHE A 407 4.60 -7.68 22.34
CA PHE A 407 3.17 -7.45 22.42
C PHE A 407 2.75 -7.00 23.83
N GLU A 408 3.24 -7.69 24.87
CA GLU A 408 3.00 -7.31 26.25
C GLU A 408 3.58 -5.92 26.58
N ASP A 409 4.80 -5.61 26.08
CA ASP A 409 5.44 -4.30 26.27
C ASP A 409 4.63 -3.13 25.64
N TYR A 410 3.99 -3.36 24.50
CA TYR A 410 3.24 -2.32 23.79
C TYR A 410 1.78 -2.22 24.24
N PHE A 411 1.12 -3.34 24.44
CA PHE A 411 -0.33 -3.39 24.70
C PHE A 411 -0.69 -3.59 26.18
N GLY A 412 0.26 -4.04 27.01
CA GLY A 412 0.05 -4.33 28.42
C GLY A 412 -0.83 -5.57 28.67
N ILE A 413 -0.99 -6.44 27.66
CA ILE A 413 -1.74 -7.71 27.76
C ILE A 413 -0.92 -8.86 27.18
N GLU A 414 -1.06 -10.04 27.77
CA GLU A 414 -0.41 -11.27 27.29
C GLU A 414 -1.14 -11.83 26.05
N VAL A 415 -0.40 -12.39 25.11
CA VAL A 415 -0.97 -13.10 23.96
C VAL A 415 -1.48 -14.46 24.43
N ASP A 416 -2.74 -14.74 24.19
CA ASP A 416 -3.42 -15.95 24.68
C ASP A 416 -3.17 -17.21 23.82
N CYS A 417 -2.90 -17.02 22.52
CA CYS A 417 -2.63 -18.11 21.60
C CYS A 417 -1.91 -17.64 20.32
N ALA A 418 -1.27 -18.54 19.60
CA ALA A 418 -0.48 -18.23 18.41
C ALA A 418 -1.32 -17.61 17.27
N SER A 419 -2.60 -17.97 17.16
CA SER A 419 -3.51 -17.42 16.15
C SER A 419 -3.83 -15.94 16.37
N ASN A 420 -3.86 -15.51 17.64
CA ASN A 420 -3.98 -14.11 18.03
C ASN A 420 -2.61 -13.40 18.07
N GLY A 421 -1.54 -14.18 18.04
CA GLY A 421 -0.15 -13.73 18.01
C GLY A 421 0.47 -13.76 16.61
N CYS A 422 1.60 -14.44 16.49
CA CYS A 422 2.46 -14.43 15.30
C CYS A 422 1.88 -15.12 14.06
N LEU A 423 0.80 -15.89 14.19
CA LEU A 423 0.10 -16.53 13.06
C LEU A 423 -1.03 -15.68 12.48
N GLN A 424 -1.31 -14.49 12.99
CA GLN A 424 -2.48 -13.72 12.56
C GLN A 424 -2.39 -13.22 11.11
N ASP A 425 -1.19 -12.91 10.60
CA ASP A 425 -0.95 -12.37 9.26
C ASP A 425 -0.36 -13.41 8.29
N VAL A 426 -0.81 -13.35 7.05
CA VAL A 426 -0.35 -14.24 5.97
C VAL A 426 0.99 -13.81 5.34
N HIS A 427 1.45 -12.61 5.59
CA HIS A 427 2.58 -11.98 4.90
C HIS A 427 3.84 -12.85 4.89
N TRP A 428 4.19 -13.42 6.03
CA TRP A 428 5.38 -14.27 6.13
C TRP A 428 5.25 -15.58 5.33
N ALA A 429 4.02 -16.10 5.18
CA ALA A 429 3.79 -17.29 4.34
C ALA A 429 4.03 -17.02 2.84
N TYR A 430 3.96 -15.76 2.43
CA TYR A 430 4.31 -15.31 1.07
C TYR A 430 5.73 -14.74 0.95
N ALA A 431 6.55 -14.86 2.00
CA ALA A 431 7.87 -14.23 2.08
C ALA A 431 7.83 -12.70 1.85
N ALA A 432 6.73 -12.04 2.20
CA ALA A 432 6.55 -10.60 2.06
C ALA A 432 7.18 -9.84 3.24
N PHE A 433 8.45 -10.10 3.51
CA PHE A 433 9.23 -9.40 4.52
C PHE A 433 9.59 -7.99 4.03
N GLY A 434 9.55 -7.00 4.93
CA GLY A 434 9.74 -5.57 4.60
C GLY A 434 8.45 -4.82 4.27
N TYR A 435 7.32 -5.53 4.15
CA TYR A 435 6.03 -4.96 3.79
C TYR A 435 5.42 -4.08 4.90
N PHE A 436 5.42 -4.57 6.13
CA PHE A 436 4.66 -3.99 7.25
C PHE A 436 4.93 -2.50 7.53
N PRO A 437 6.17 -1.98 7.44
CA PRO A 437 6.42 -0.56 7.70
C PRO A 437 5.62 0.40 6.83
N THR A 438 5.25 0.01 5.61
CA THR A 438 4.49 0.83 4.67
C THR A 438 3.10 1.22 5.19
N TYR A 439 2.50 0.41 6.04
CA TYR A 439 1.20 0.68 6.64
C TYR A 439 1.23 1.90 7.59
N THR A 440 2.20 1.95 8.51
CA THR A 440 2.35 3.13 9.38
C THR A 440 2.87 4.34 8.60
N LEU A 441 3.73 4.11 7.61
CA LEU A 441 4.20 5.17 6.73
C LEU A 441 3.03 5.82 5.97
N GLY A 442 2.07 5.02 5.50
CA GLY A 442 0.83 5.50 4.90
C GLY A 442 0.03 6.42 5.83
N ASN A 443 -0.13 6.06 7.12
CA ASN A 443 -0.77 6.91 8.11
C ASN A 443 -0.04 8.26 8.28
N VAL A 444 1.29 8.23 8.31
CA VAL A 444 2.11 9.44 8.46
C VAL A 444 2.02 10.34 7.24
N TYR A 445 2.12 9.77 6.04
CA TYR A 445 1.94 10.53 4.80
C TYR A 445 0.54 11.14 4.70
N ALA A 446 -0.51 10.38 5.07
CA ALA A 446 -1.88 10.88 5.08
C ALA A 446 -2.04 12.12 5.98
N ALA A 447 -1.49 12.08 7.18
CA ALA A 447 -1.56 13.22 8.11
C ALA A 447 -0.74 14.42 7.63
N GLN A 448 0.43 14.18 7.02
CA GLN A 448 1.27 15.24 6.45
C GLN A 448 0.59 15.90 5.24
N LEU A 449 -0.05 15.10 4.38
CA LEU A 449 -0.86 15.60 3.26
C LEU A 449 -2.07 16.40 3.75
N TYR A 450 -2.73 15.93 4.82
CA TYR A 450 -3.86 16.65 5.41
C TYR A 450 -3.44 18.01 5.98
N GLU A 451 -2.30 18.11 6.67
CA GLU A 451 -1.75 19.39 7.17
C GLU A 451 -1.47 20.34 6.00
N ALA A 452 -0.79 19.88 4.94
CA ALA A 452 -0.48 20.69 3.77
C ALA A 452 -1.75 21.13 3.00
N MET A 453 -2.71 20.23 2.85
CA MET A 453 -4.00 20.54 2.23
C MET A 453 -4.76 21.62 3.01
N GLN A 454 -4.70 21.58 4.34
CA GLN A 454 -5.30 22.61 5.19
C GLN A 454 -4.60 23.97 5.04
N GLU A 455 -3.29 24.00 4.83
CA GLU A 455 -2.55 25.23 4.51
C GLU A 455 -3.00 25.80 3.15
N ASP A 456 -3.26 24.97 2.15
CA ASP A 456 -3.65 25.39 0.80
C ASP A 456 -5.15 25.74 0.66
N LEU A 457 -6.05 24.93 1.25
CA LEU A 457 -7.52 25.05 1.08
C LEU A 457 -8.25 25.73 2.25
N GLY A 458 -7.59 25.93 3.38
CA GLY A 458 -8.19 26.49 4.59
C GLY A 458 -8.84 25.41 5.47
N ASP A 459 -9.97 25.75 6.12
CA ASP A 459 -10.61 24.86 7.11
C ASP A 459 -11.23 23.62 6.46
N LEU A 460 -10.50 22.49 6.53
CA LEU A 460 -10.96 21.21 5.99
C LEU A 460 -12.17 20.65 6.74
N ASN A 461 -12.33 20.97 8.04
CA ASN A 461 -13.51 20.56 8.79
C ASN A 461 -14.78 21.18 8.20
N GLN A 462 -14.70 22.43 7.77
CA GLN A 462 -15.81 23.10 7.11
C GLN A 462 -16.11 22.47 5.73
N ILE A 463 -15.08 22.14 4.95
CA ILE A 463 -15.24 21.46 3.66
C ILE A 463 -15.92 20.11 3.86
N ILE A 464 -15.45 19.30 4.83
CA ILE A 464 -16.02 17.99 5.13
C ILE A 464 -17.48 18.13 5.58
N SER A 465 -17.79 19.03 6.53
CA SER A 465 -19.15 19.27 7.05
C SER A 465 -20.14 19.75 6.00
N ASN A 466 -19.66 20.44 4.96
CA ASN A 466 -20.51 20.94 3.86
C ASN A 466 -20.91 19.82 2.87
N GLY A 467 -20.28 18.66 2.90
CA GLY A 467 -20.56 17.53 2.02
C GLY A 467 -20.07 17.69 0.58
N ASP A 468 -19.21 18.67 0.27
CA ASP A 468 -18.55 18.79 -1.04
C ASP A 468 -17.05 18.54 -0.88
N TRP A 469 -16.62 17.29 -1.07
CA TRP A 469 -15.23 16.86 -0.92
C TRP A 469 -14.43 16.97 -2.23
N THR A 470 -15.02 17.49 -3.29
CA THR A 470 -14.38 17.72 -4.60
C THR A 470 -13.08 18.53 -4.50
N PRO A 471 -12.97 19.61 -3.69
CA PRO A 471 -11.71 20.35 -3.57
C PRO A 471 -10.57 19.50 -3.01
N MET A 472 -10.87 18.61 -2.04
CA MET A 472 -9.88 17.71 -1.44
C MET A 472 -9.40 16.64 -2.44
N LYS A 473 -10.34 16.02 -3.16
CA LYS A 473 -10.03 15.08 -4.25
C LYS A 473 -9.17 15.73 -5.33
N THR A 474 -9.52 16.95 -5.75
CA THR A 474 -8.79 17.69 -6.78
C THR A 474 -7.36 17.98 -6.33
N TRP A 475 -7.18 18.43 -5.08
CA TRP A 475 -5.85 18.69 -4.51
C TRP A 475 -4.99 17.42 -4.50
N LEU A 476 -5.53 16.27 -4.04
CA LEU A 476 -4.81 14.99 -4.06
C LEU A 476 -4.45 14.57 -5.49
N ASN A 477 -5.36 14.77 -6.45
CA ASN A 477 -5.09 14.44 -7.85
C ASN A 477 -3.94 15.29 -8.41
N GLU A 478 -3.96 16.59 -8.19
CA GLU A 478 -2.95 17.52 -8.71
C GLU A 478 -1.59 17.36 -8.02
N LYS A 479 -1.56 17.10 -6.71
CA LYS A 479 -0.32 17.03 -5.93
C LYS A 479 0.31 15.64 -5.89
N ILE A 480 -0.50 14.57 -6.03
CA ILE A 480 -0.04 13.18 -5.89
C ILE A 480 -0.37 12.33 -7.12
N HIS A 481 -1.67 12.18 -7.45
CA HIS A 481 -2.08 11.10 -8.34
C HIS A 481 -1.52 11.22 -9.75
N ILE A 482 -1.61 12.40 -10.37
CA ILE A 482 -1.19 12.62 -11.77
C ILE A 482 0.33 12.40 -11.99
N HIS A 483 1.11 12.48 -10.91
CA HIS A 483 2.56 12.30 -10.98
C HIS A 483 2.94 10.82 -11.13
N GLY A 484 2.16 9.87 -10.60
CA GLY A 484 2.52 8.45 -10.60
C GLY A 484 3.95 8.25 -10.09
N SER A 485 4.75 7.43 -10.79
CA SER A 485 6.15 7.15 -10.44
C SER A 485 7.17 8.06 -11.17
N LEU A 486 6.80 9.32 -11.45
CA LEU A 486 7.70 10.29 -12.10
C LEU A 486 8.96 10.55 -11.25
N MET A 487 8.81 10.61 -9.95
CA MET A 487 9.87 10.84 -8.96
C MET A 487 9.85 9.78 -7.86
N GLU A 488 10.80 9.80 -6.95
CA GLU A 488 10.83 8.87 -5.81
C GLU A 488 9.75 9.23 -4.78
N PRO A 489 9.27 8.27 -3.96
CA PRO A 489 8.16 8.49 -3.02
C PRO A 489 8.38 9.66 -2.07
N THR A 490 9.57 9.73 -1.47
CA THR A 490 9.92 10.82 -0.53
C THR A 490 9.99 12.18 -1.20
N GLU A 491 10.43 12.24 -2.46
CA GLU A 491 10.45 13.46 -3.26
C GLU A 491 9.04 13.93 -3.59
N LEU A 492 8.14 12.99 -3.91
CA LEU A 492 6.73 13.32 -4.19
C LEU A 492 6.04 13.92 -2.95
N ILE A 493 6.25 13.32 -1.78
CA ILE A 493 5.71 13.86 -0.51
C ILE A 493 6.31 15.23 -0.20
N GLU A 494 7.63 15.41 -0.38
CA GLU A 494 8.29 16.71 -0.17
C GLU A 494 7.77 17.77 -1.16
N GLN A 495 7.56 17.40 -2.43
CA GLN A 495 6.98 18.31 -3.42
C GLN A 495 5.55 18.70 -3.09
N ALA A 496 4.72 17.75 -2.65
CA ALA A 496 3.31 17.99 -2.33
C ALA A 496 3.12 18.83 -1.07
N THR A 497 4.00 18.68 -0.07
CA THR A 497 3.82 19.23 1.29
C THR A 497 4.84 20.32 1.66
N GLY A 498 5.87 20.53 0.83
CA GLY A 498 6.98 21.45 1.14
C GLY A 498 7.91 20.97 2.26
N LYS A 499 7.72 19.76 2.78
CA LYS A 499 8.48 19.19 3.91
C LYS A 499 8.85 17.75 3.62
N LYS A 500 10.04 17.30 4.03
CA LYS A 500 10.41 15.89 3.99
C LYS A 500 9.45 15.06 4.84
N PRO A 501 9.28 13.75 4.53
CA PRO A 501 8.49 12.86 5.36
C PRO A 501 8.87 12.94 6.83
N ASN A 502 7.87 13.15 7.71
CA ASN A 502 8.07 13.19 9.16
C ASN A 502 6.78 12.81 9.90
N SER A 503 6.93 12.22 11.08
CA SER A 503 5.80 11.72 11.88
C SER A 503 5.08 12.79 12.72
N GLU A 504 5.57 14.02 12.77
CA GLU A 504 5.04 15.05 13.68
C GLU A 504 3.58 15.44 13.41
N PRO A 505 3.13 15.64 12.13
CA PRO A 505 1.72 15.89 11.85
C PRO A 505 0.81 14.77 12.33
N PHE A 506 1.21 13.52 12.11
CA PHE A 506 0.45 12.34 12.52
C PHE A 506 0.33 12.21 14.04
N LEU A 507 1.44 12.39 14.76
CA LEU A 507 1.45 12.32 16.22
C LEU A 507 0.62 13.42 16.85
N LYS A 508 0.73 14.66 16.38
CA LYS A 508 -0.13 15.78 16.82
C LYS A 508 -1.60 15.52 16.57
N TYR A 509 -1.93 14.98 15.41
CA TYR A 509 -3.30 14.60 15.06
C TYR A 509 -3.87 13.60 16.07
N LEU A 510 -3.17 12.50 16.33
CA LEU A 510 -3.61 11.47 17.27
C LEU A 510 -3.71 12.00 18.71
N GLU A 511 -2.70 12.71 19.18
CA GLU A 511 -2.70 13.29 20.52
C GLU A 511 -3.85 14.27 20.74
N SER A 512 -4.08 15.17 19.79
CA SER A 512 -5.18 16.14 19.87
C SER A 512 -6.54 15.45 19.87
N LYS A 513 -6.77 14.55 18.91
CA LYS A 513 -8.02 13.82 18.74
C LYS A 513 -8.38 13.00 19.97
N PHE A 514 -7.46 12.15 20.41
CA PHE A 514 -7.75 11.21 21.49
C PHE A 514 -7.70 11.85 22.89
N SER A 515 -6.90 12.91 23.09
CA SER A 515 -7.00 13.70 24.31
C SER A 515 -8.36 14.38 24.45
N GLN A 516 -8.94 14.85 23.35
CA GLN A 516 -10.29 15.43 23.36
C GLN A 516 -11.36 14.37 23.65
N ILE A 517 -11.31 13.21 22.97
CA ILE A 517 -12.30 12.13 23.12
C ILE A 517 -12.29 11.57 24.55
N TYR A 518 -11.10 11.36 25.12
CA TYR A 518 -10.93 10.71 26.42
C TYR A 518 -10.74 11.69 27.58
N GLN A 519 -10.77 13.02 27.33
CA GLN A 519 -10.64 14.10 28.31
C GLN A 519 -9.35 13.98 29.14
N LEU A 520 -8.21 13.77 28.45
CA LEU A 520 -6.88 13.62 29.05
C LEU A 520 -6.19 14.95 29.31
#